data_ec716b18c904f7dae215dbafef1cfac1
#
_entry.id   ec716b18c904f7dae215dbafef1cfac1
#
_cell.length_a   1.000
_cell.length_b   1.000
_cell.length_c   1.000
_cell.angle_alpha   90.00
_cell.angle_beta   90.00
_cell.angle_gamma   90.00
#
_symmetry.space_group_name_H-M   'P 1'
#
loop_
_entity.id
_entity.type
_entity.pdbx_description
1 polymer ?
#
loop_
_entity_poly.entity_id
_entity_poly.type
_entity_poly.pdbx_seq_one_letter_code
_entity_poly.pdbx_strand_id
1 'polypeptide(L)'
;GAKCLLTLTSLNDRKLKQKCLVIYIFGKDFTMSSMITADTIRKILSDNINKEYSFSREEAIAIMNLPEEDMPFLMEMAGSLRKKYKGNHVSIHLLTNARSGNCSQNCAYCAQSCRSKADIEKYKWVDDEKLYSDNAFVHDNHLSRHCIGLSGMKFTDEEIEELAEKIRVMKAQGTHLCCSIGFL
;
A
#
# COMPACT_ATOMS: atom_id res chain seq x y z
N GLY A 1 2.00 -38.93 -6.01
CA GLY A 1 0.67 -38.45 -5.75
C GLY A 1 0.28 -38.71 -4.31
N ALA A 2 0.45 -37.73 -3.41
CA ALA A 2 -0.12 -37.78 -2.07
C ALA A 2 -1.06 -36.58 -1.95
N LYS A 3 -2.36 -36.86 -1.97
CA LYS A 3 -3.43 -35.91 -1.68
C LYS A 3 -3.41 -35.64 -0.17
N CYS A 4 -2.96 -34.45 0.24
CA CYS A 4 -3.24 -33.94 1.58
C CYS A 4 -4.56 -33.16 1.51
N LEU A 5 -5.68 -33.86 1.65
CA LEU A 5 -7.00 -33.29 1.90
C LEU A 5 -7.17 -33.25 3.43
N LEU A 6 -6.63 -32.22 4.06
CA LEU A 6 -7.05 -31.82 5.40
C LEU A 6 -8.18 -30.81 5.24
N THR A 7 -9.40 -31.27 5.48
CA THR A 7 -10.59 -30.42 5.55
C THR A 7 -10.43 -29.41 6.69
N LEU A 8 -10.43 -28.14 6.33
CA LEU A 8 -10.23 -26.97 7.21
C LEU A 8 -11.34 -26.73 8.25
N THR A 9 -12.21 -27.69 8.50
CA THR A 9 -13.43 -27.51 9.31
C THR A 9 -13.26 -27.80 10.81
N SER A 10 -12.08 -28.25 11.27
CA SER A 10 -11.91 -28.63 12.68
C SER A 10 -10.79 -27.97 13.46
N LEU A 11 -10.10 -26.98 12.87
CA LEU A 11 -8.98 -26.32 13.54
C LEU A 11 -9.39 -24.91 14.02
N ASN A 12 -9.73 -24.84 15.32
CA ASN A 12 -10.09 -23.60 16.00
C ASN A 12 -8.86 -22.83 16.54
N ASP A 13 -7.64 -23.27 16.18
CA ASP A 13 -6.39 -22.65 16.62
C ASP A 13 -5.85 -21.68 15.57
N ARG A 14 -5.85 -20.36 15.91
CA ARG A 14 -5.32 -19.29 15.06
C ARG A 14 -3.85 -19.50 14.69
N LYS A 15 -3.03 -20.05 15.59
CA LYS A 15 -1.59 -20.29 15.36
C LYS A 15 -1.36 -21.37 14.28
N LEU A 16 -2.21 -22.41 14.24
CA LEU A 16 -2.11 -23.44 13.19
C LEU A 16 -2.57 -22.91 11.82
N LYS A 17 -3.62 -22.09 11.77
CA LYS A 17 -4.08 -21.44 10.53
C LYS A 17 -3.01 -20.53 9.93
N GLN A 18 -2.29 -19.82 10.76
CA GLN A 18 -1.21 -18.93 10.32
C GLN A 18 0.00 -19.70 9.77
N LYS A 19 0.36 -20.85 10.39
CA LYS A 19 1.39 -21.74 9.88
C LYS A 19 1.02 -22.39 8.53
N CYS A 20 -0.25 -22.81 8.36
CA CYS A 20 -0.72 -23.35 7.08
C CYS A 20 -0.72 -22.30 5.95
N LEU A 21 -1.04 -21.05 6.26
CA LEU A 21 -1.04 -19.96 5.28
C LEU A 21 0.39 -19.65 4.78
N VAL A 22 1.37 -19.65 5.67
CA VAL A 22 2.79 -19.43 5.33
C VAL A 22 3.31 -20.55 4.42
N ILE A 23 2.96 -21.82 4.68
CA ILE A 23 3.37 -22.97 3.83
C ILE A 23 2.74 -22.88 2.44
N TYR A 24 1.50 -22.38 2.32
CA TYR A 24 0.80 -22.26 1.03
C TYR A 24 1.37 -21.14 0.14
N ILE A 25 1.82 -20.03 0.75
CA ILE A 25 2.34 -18.89 0.02
C ILE A 25 3.79 -19.09 -0.45
N PHE A 26 4.61 -19.86 0.29
CA PHE A 26 6.06 -19.95 0.07
C PHE A 26 6.59 -21.28 -0.48
N GLY A 27 5.73 -22.27 -0.76
CA GLY A 27 6.14 -23.57 -1.31
C GLY A 27 6.73 -24.54 -0.28
N LYS A 28 7.02 -25.76 -0.75
CA LYS A 28 7.34 -26.93 0.10
C LYS A 28 8.71 -26.93 0.78
N ASP A 29 9.57 -25.98 0.50
CA ASP A 29 10.98 -26.00 0.94
C ASP A 29 11.28 -25.09 2.14
N PHE A 30 10.25 -24.53 2.77
CA PHE A 30 10.43 -23.71 3.97
C PHE A 30 10.50 -24.64 5.21
N THR A 31 11.70 -25.13 5.51
CA THR A 31 11.95 -25.87 6.74
C THR A 31 11.87 -24.94 7.95
N MET A 32 11.11 -25.31 8.98
CA MET A 32 10.94 -24.56 10.24
C MET A 32 12.26 -24.30 11.02
N SER A 33 13.38 -24.83 10.53
CA SER A 33 14.70 -24.76 11.21
C SER A 33 15.40 -23.40 11.12
N SER A 34 14.86 -22.46 10.33
CA SER A 34 15.47 -21.13 10.12
C SER A 34 14.57 -19.94 10.50
N MET A 35 13.55 -20.15 11.31
CA MET A 35 12.73 -19.02 11.77
C MET A 35 13.54 -18.21 12.78
N ILE A 36 13.88 -16.97 12.39
CA ILE A 36 14.51 -16.00 13.29
C ILE A 36 13.53 -15.72 14.43
N THR A 37 14.01 -15.81 15.66
CA THR A 37 13.18 -15.58 16.86
C THR A 37 12.88 -14.11 17.08
N ALA A 38 11.81 -13.80 17.81
CA ALA A 38 11.47 -12.41 18.17
C ALA A 38 12.63 -11.72 18.92
N ASP A 39 13.32 -12.42 19.82
CA ASP A 39 14.47 -11.88 20.55
C ASP A 39 15.63 -11.54 19.61
N THR A 40 15.89 -12.39 18.61
CA THR A 40 16.89 -12.08 17.58
C THR A 40 16.52 -10.84 16.79
N ILE A 41 15.24 -10.67 16.41
CA ILE A 41 14.77 -9.48 15.71
C ILE A 41 14.87 -8.24 16.60
N ARG A 42 14.49 -8.30 17.87
CA ARG A 42 14.67 -7.18 18.81
C ARG A 42 16.12 -6.74 18.87
N LYS A 43 17.05 -7.70 18.94
CA LYS A 43 18.49 -7.42 18.95
C LYS A 43 18.96 -6.78 17.64
N ILE A 44 18.59 -7.32 16.50
CA ILE A 44 18.93 -6.77 15.18
C ILE A 44 18.43 -5.33 15.06
N LEU A 45 17.18 -5.05 15.44
CA LEU A 45 16.61 -3.71 15.41
C LEU A 45 17.36 -2.76 16.33
N SER A 46 17.62 -3.14 17.58
CA SER A 46 18.35 -2.31 18.54
C SER A 46 19.78 -2.01 18.11
N ASP A 47 20.50 -3.01 17.61
CA ASP A 47 21.91 -2.88 17.23
C ASP A 47 22.10 -2.05 15.96
N ASN A 48 21.09 -1.99 15.10
CA ASN A 48 21.18 -1.39 13.77
C ASN A 48 20.35 -0.12 13.58
N ILE A 49 19.59 0.32 14.58
CA ILE A 49 18.73 1.51 14.49
C ILE A 49 19.47 2.78 14.05
N ASN A 50 20.76 2.88 14.37
CA ASN A 50 21.58 4.03 14.06
C ASN A 50 22.53 3.81 12.86
N LYS A 51 22.45 2.67 12.20
CA LYS A 51 23.27 2.29 11.04
C LYS A 51 22.42 2.22 9.78
N GLU A 52 23.05 2.34 8.61
CA GLU A 52 22.44 1.92 7.35
C GLU A 52 22.43 0.39 7.33
N TYR A 53 21.26 -0.18 7.57
CA TYR A 53 21.08 -1.62 7.61
C TYR A 53 19.96 -2.02 6.63
N SER A 54 20.29 -2.96 5.75
CA SER A 54 19.30 -3.58 4.85
C SER A 54 18.90 -4.93 5.41
N PHE A 55 17.63 -5.09 5.71
CA PHE A 55 17.10 -6.37 6.19
C PHE A 55 17.17 -7.42 5.09
N SER A 56 17.56 -8.63 5.46
CA SER A 56 17.36 -9.80 4.61
C SER A 56 15.86 -10.10 4.45
N ARG A 57 15.53 -10.92 3.46
CA ARG A 57 14.15 -11.35 3.26
C ARG A 57 13.60 -12.12 4.48
N GLU A 58 14.43 -12.95 5.08
CA GLU A 58 14.10 -13.76 6.26
C GLU A 58 13.84 -12.87 7.48
N GLU A 59 14.67 -11.86 7.69
CA GLU A 59 14.50 -10.86 8.77
C GLU A 59 13.22 -10.03 8.55
N ALA A 60 12.95 -9.61 7.33
CA ALA A 60 11.72 -8.88 7.01
C ALA A 60 10.46 -9.72 7.28
N ILE A 61 10.47 -11.01 6.92
CA ILE A 61 9.39 -11.94 7.22
C ILE A 61 9.25 -12.13 8.74
N ALA A 62 10.35 -12.25 9.47
CA ALA A 62 10.33 -12.40 10.93
C ALA A 62 9.75 -11.14 11.61
N ILE A 63 10.10 -9.95 11.14
CA ILE A 63 9.51 -8.67 11.61
C ILE A 63 8.00 -8.66 11.39
N MET A 64 7.51 -9.06 10.21
CA MET A 64 6.08 -9.12 9.91
C MET A 64 5.30 -10.15 10.74
N ASN A 65 5.99 -11.14 11.29
CA ASN A 65 5.41 -12.18 12.13
C ASN A 65 5.68 -11.99 13.62
N LEU A 66 6.18 -10.83 14.04
CA LEU A 66 6.34 -10.52 15.46
C LEU A 66 4.99 -10.65 16.18
N PRO A 67 4.98 -11.19 17.42
CA PRO A 67 3.78 -11.26 18.23
C PRO A 67 3.27 -9.85 18.57
N GLU A 68 1.96 -9.75 18.86
CA GLU A 68 1.30 -8.47 19.13
C GLU A 68 1.94 -7.72 20.31
N GLU A 69 2.43 -8.43 21.30
CA GLU A 69 3.15 -7.88 22.45
C GLU A 69 4.44 -7.13 22.08
N ASP A 70 5.02 -7.42 20.91
CA ASP A 70 6.23 -6.76 20.41
C ASP A 70 5.93 -5.52 19.54
N MET A 71 4.66 -5.27 19.22
CA MET A 71 4.29 -4.11 18.39
C MET A 71 4.71 -2.76 18.99
N PRO A 72 4.59 -2.50 20.33
CA PRO A 72 5.08 -1.27 20.91
C PRO A 72 6.58 -1.05 20.68
N PHE A 73 7.38 -2.10 20.83
CA PHE A 73 8.83 -2.04 20.56
C PHE A 73 9.12 -1.76 19.07
N LEU A 74 8.42 -2.45 18.16
CA LEU A 74 8.58 -2.22 16.72
C LEU A 74 8.22 -0.77 16.34
N MET A 75 7.14 -0.24 16.90
CA MET A 75 6.69 1.14 16.68
C MET A 75 7.70 2.16 17.21
N GLU A 76 8.31 1.92 18.37
CA GLU A 76 9.38 2.76 18.92
C GLU A 76 10.59 2.79 18.00
N MET A 77 11.04 1.62 17.51
CA MET A 77 12.16 1.51 16.57
C MET A 77 11.86 2.23 15.24
N ALA A 78 10.70 2.01 14.67
CA ALA A 78 10.25 2.70 13.46
C ALA A 78 10.16 4.22 13.66
N GLY A 79 9.65 4.67 14.81
CA GLY A 79 9.59 6.08 15.20
C GLY A 79 10.99 6.71 15.31
N SER A 80 11.95 6.00 15.86
CA SER A 80 13.35 6.44 15.98
C SER A 80 14.00 6.59 14.60
N LEU A 81 13.80 5.64 13.69
CA LEU A 81 14.25 5.73 12.30
C LEU A 81 13.60 6.93 11.59
N ARG A 82 12.29 7.09 11.72
CA ARG A 82 11.57 8.23 11.14
C ARG A 82 12.15 9.55 11.65
N LYS A 83 12.35 9.68 12.97
CA LYS A 83 12.92 10.88 13.58
C LYS A 83 14.31 11.18 13.04
N LYS A 84 15.16 10.15 12.87
CA LYS A 84 16.52 10.29 12.33
C LYS A 84 16.52 10.80 10.89
N TYR A 85 15.69 10.22 10.00
CA TYR A 85 15.77 10.49 8.55
C TYR A 85 14.76 11.54 8.06
N LYS A 86 13.69 11.78 8.78
CA LYS A 86 12.59 12.70 8.40
C LYS A 86 12.31 13.78 9.44
N GLY A 87 12.90 13.68 10.62
CA GLY A 87 12.60 14.61 11.71
C GLY A 87 11.11 14.63 12.06
N ASN A 88 10.57 15.82 12.24
CA ASN A 88 9.14 16.05 12.49
C ASN A 88 8.36 16.40 11.22
N HIS A 89 8.99 16.29 10.04
CA HIS A 89 8.31 16.61 8.79
C HIS A 89 7.14 15.67 8.52
N VAL A 90 5.99 16.24 8.15
CA VAL A 90 4.78 15.53 7.73
C VAL A 90 4.47 15.94 6.30
N SER A 91 4.39 14.96 5.40
CA SER A 91 3.95 15.19 4.03
C SER A 91 2.43 15.06 3.96
N ILE A 92 1.76 16.11 3.52
CA ILE A 92 0.31 16.11 3.30
C ILE A 92 0.06 16.03 1.80
N HIS A 93 -0.80 15.11 1.40
CA HIS A 93 -1.22 14.94 0.01
C HIS A 93 -2.72 15.17 -0.10
N LEU A 94 -3.15 15.85 -1.14
CA LEU A 94 -4.55 15.88 -1.55
C LEU A 94 -4.78 14.78 -2.58
N LEU A 95 -5.89 14.04 -2.45
CA LEU A 95 -6.31 13.05 -3.45
C LEU A 95 -7.60 13.54 -4.12
N THR A 96 -7.56 13.72 -5.44
CA THR A 96 -8.75 13.89 -6.27
C THR A 96 -9.10 12.57 -6.93
N ASN A 97 -10.34 12.08 -6.70
CA ASN A 97 -10.88 10.94 -7.41
C ASN A 97 -11.33 11.41 -8.80
N ALA A 98 -10.45 11.31 -9.80
CA ALA A 98 -10.69 11.87 -11.12
C ALA A 98 -11.56 10.99 -12.03
N ARG A 99 -11.67 9.69 -11.72
CA ARG A 99 -12.58 8.74 -12.39
C ARG A 99 -13.18 7.81 -11.35
N SER A 100 -14.49 7.69 -11.31
CA SER A 100 -15.20 6.95 -10.27
C SER A 100 -16.08 5.84 -10.80
N GLY A 101 -16.02 4.69 -10.11
CA GLY A 101 -16.86 3.52 -10.37
C GLY A 101 -16.48 2.71 -11.61
N ASN A 102 -17.31 1.72 -11.92
CA ASN A 102 -17.23 0.88 -13.11
C ASN A 102 -15.91 0.15 -13.37
N CYS A 103 -15.04 0.00 -12.34
CA CYS A 103 -13.81 -0.76 -12.47
C CYS A 103 -14.13 -2.25 -12.65
N SER A 104 -13.55 -2.88 -13.69
CA SER A 104 -13.75 -4.30 -13.98
C SER A 104 -13.10 -5.24 -12.96
N GLN A 105 -12.21 -4.71 -12.12
CA GLN A 105 -11.51 -5.49 -11.10
C GLN A 105 -12.35 -5.66 -9.84
N ASN A 106 -12.11 -6.76 -9.12
CA ASN A 106 -12.84 -7.11 -7.89
C ASN A 106 -11.91 -7.10 -6.67
N CYS A 107 -11.20 -5.99 -6.44
CA CYS A 107 -10.40 -5.82 -5.24
C CYS A 107 -11.30 -5.78 -4.00
N ALA A 108 -11.03 -6.62 -3.01
CA ALA A 108 -11.94 -6.89 -1.89
C ALA A 108 -12.34 -5.66 -1.05
N TYR A 109 -11.48 -4.64 -1.00
CA TYR A 109 -11.70 -3.42 -0.23
C TYR A 109 -12.18 -2.22 -1.07
N CYS A 110 -12.27 -2.36 -2.40
CA CYS A 110 -12.43 -1.23 -3.29
C CYS A 110 -13.89 -0.99 -3.67
N ALA A 111 -14.44 0.16 -3.28
CA ALA A 111 -15.79 0.58 -3.63
C ALA A 111 -15.96 0.87 -5.13
N GLN A 112 -14.87 1.13 -5.87
CA GLN A 112 -14.88 1.47 -7.29
C GLN A 112 -15.18 0.27 -8.21
N SER A 113 -15.15 -0.97 -7.68
CA SER A 113 -15.47 -2.18 -8.43
C SER A 113 -16.91 -2.16 -8.95
N CYS A 114 -17.13 -2.58 -10.20
CA CYS A 114 -18.48 -2.78 -10.73
C CYS A 114 -19.28 -3.86 -9.97
N ARG A 115 -18.60 -4.68 -9.16
CA ARG A 115 -19.21 -5.71 -8.29
C ARG A 115 -19.46 -5.21 -6.87
N SER A 116 -18.97 -4.02 -6.50
CA SER A 116 -19.22 -3.42 -5.21
C SER A 116 -20.68 -3.03 -5.06
N LYS A 117 -21.23 -3.24 -3.85
CA LYS A 117 -22.57 -2.79 -3.46
C LYS A 117 -22.55 -1.41 -2.81
N ALA A 118 -21.38 -0.77 -2.69
CA ALA A 118 -21.27 0.57 -2.14
C ALA A 118 -22.00 1.57 -3.03
N ASP A 119 -22.76 2.45 -2.40
CA ASP A 119 -23.39 3.58 -3.07
C ASP A 119 -22.33 4.68 -3.24
N ILE A 120 -21.83 4.80 -4.47
CA ILE A 120 -20.83 5.79 -4.86
C ILE A 120 -21.29 6.50 -6.13
N GLU A 121 -20.98 7.78 -6.22
CA GLU A 121 -21.13 8.52 -7.46
C GLU A 121 -20.23 7.93 -8.54
N LYS A 122 -20.74 7.82 -9.78
CA LYS A 122 -20.00 7.22 -10.92
C LYS A 122 -19.87 8.23 -12.04
N TYR A 123 -18.64 8.47 -12.46
CA TYR A 123 -18.32 9.37 -13.58
C TYR A 123 -17.07 8.91 -14.32
N LYS A 124 -16.99 9.24 -15.61
CA LYS A 124 -15.82 8.93 -16.45
C LYS A 124 -14.64 9.88 -16.14
N TRP A 125 -14.93 11.15 -15.96
CA TRP A 125 -14.00 12.18 -15.55
C TRP A 125 -14.68 13.13 -14.56
N VAL A 126 -13.93 13.57 -13.57
CA VAL A 126 -14.31 14.70 -12.73
C VAL A 126 -14.25 15.99 -13.57
N ASP A 127 -15.06 16.98 -13.22
CA ASP A 127 -15.01 18.29 -13.89
C ASP A 127 -13.62 18.90 -13.81
N ASP A 128 -13.18 19.51 -14.93
CA ASP A 128 -11.87 20.15 -15.02
C ASP A 128 -11.72 21.28 -14.01
N GLU A 129 -12.78 22.05 -13.76
CA GLU A 129 -12.79 23.08 -12.74
C GLU A 129 -12.45 22.53 -11.36
N LYS A 130 -13.05 21.41 -10.97
CA LYS A 130 -12.75 20.72 -9.71
C LYS A 130 -11.31 20.25 -9.67
N LEU A 131 -10.82 19.60 -10.73
CA LEU A 131 -9.47 19.07 -10.80
C LEU A 131 -8.42 20.19 -10.67
N TYR A 132 -8.61 21.29 -11.38
CA TYR A 132 -7.67 22.42 -11.35
C TYR A 132 -7.76 23.24 -10.07
N SER A 133 -8.96 23.40 -9.48
CA SER A 133 -9.11 24.05 -8.17
C SER A 133 -8.43 23.25 -7.06
N ASP A 134 -8.54 21.92 -7.09
CA ASP A 134 -7.82 21.05 -6.16
C ASP A 134 -6.30 21.18 -6.31
N ASN A 135 -5.82 21.30 -7.56
CA ASN A 135 -4.40 21.53 -7.83
C ASN A 135 -3.92 22.89 -7.30
N ALA A 136 -4.69 23.94 -7.53
CA ALA A 136 -4.42 25.28 -7.00
C ALA A 136 -4.38 25.25 -5.46
N PHE A 137 -5.34 24.56 -4.83
CA PHE A 137 -5.35 24.40 -3.37
C PHE A 137 -4.06 23.74 -2.86
N VAL A 138 -3.58 22.68 -3.53
CA VAL A 138 -2.31 22.02 -3.18
C VAL A 138 -1.13 22.99 -3.28
N HIS A 139 -1.06 23.76 -4.35
CA HIS A 139 -0.01 24.74 -4.58
C HIS A 139 -0.04 25.86 -3.52
N ASP A 140 -1.18 26.50 -3.32
CA ASP A 140 -1.35 27.67 -2.46
C ASP A 140 -1.16 27.35 -0.98
N ASN A 141 -1.48 26.12 -0.57
CA ASN A 141 -1.29 25.65 0.81
C ASN A 141 0.04 24.89 1.01
N HIS A 142 0.93 24.89 0.03
CA HIS A 142 2.23 24.23 0.07
C HIS A 142 2.16 22.76 0.47
N LEU A 143 1.11 22.04 0.02
CA LEU A 143 0.99 20.61 0.23
C LEU A 143 2.06 19.88 -0.59
N SER A 144 2.46 18.71 -0.08
CA SER A 144 3.59 17.98 -0.67
C SER A 144 3.28 17.42 -2.06
N ARG A 145 2.00 17.10 -2.33
CA ARG A 145 1.63 16.44 -3.60
C ARG A 145 0.12 16.48 -3.84
N HIS A 146 -0.25 16.60 -5.12
CA HIS A 146 -1.60 16.28 -5.59
C HIS A 146 -1.62 14.88 -6.21
N CYS A 147 -2.42 13.99 -5.64
CA CYS A 147 -2.62 12.64 -6.13
C CYS A 147 -3.92 12.54 -6.93
N ILE A 148 -3.86 11.96 -8.11
CA ILE A 148 -5.01 11.78 -9.01
C ILE A 148 -5.32 10.28 -9.05
N GLY A 149 -6.46 9.89 -8.48
CA GLY A 149 -6.94 8.52 -8.49
C GLY A 149 -7.92 8.29 -9.63
N LEU A 150 -7.75 7.20 -10.36
CA LEU A 150 -8.65 6.82 -11.44
C LEU A 150 -9.08 5.37 -11.27
N SER A 151 -10.40 5.15 -11.29
CA SER A 151 -10.94 3.80 -11.35
C SER A 151 -10.70 3.20 -12.74
N GLY A 152 -10.32 1.94 -12.81
CA GLY A 152 -10.08 1.23 -14.06
C GLY A 152 -8.81 0.38 -14.01
N MET A 153 -8.72 -0.58 -14.88
CA MET A 153 -7.55 -1.45 -15.01
C MET A 153 -6.69 -1.04 -16.21
N LYS A 154 -7.31 -0.58 -17.27
CA LYS A 154 -6.66 -0.21 -18.54
C LYS A 154 -7.35 1.03 -19.10
N PHE A 155 -6.58 1.87 -19.73
CA PHE A 155 -7.01 3.11 -20.39
C PHE A 155 -6.70 3.01 -21.87
N THR A 156 -7.50 3.68 -22.72
CA THR A 156 -7.20 3.83 -24.14
C THR A 156 -6.12 4.91 -24.35
N ASP A 157 -5.53 4.93 -25.54
CA ASP A 157 -4.50 5.93 -25.87
C ASP A 157 -5.09 7.34 -25.80
N GLU A 158 -6.35 7.51 -26.24
CA GLU A 158 -7.08 8.79 -26.16
C GLU A 158 -7.30 9.23 -24.69
N GLU A 159 -7.68 8.30 -23.81
CA GLU A 159 -7.86 8.59 -22.39
C GLU A 159 -6.53 8.96 -21.71
N ILE A 160 -5.44 8.33 -22.14
CA ILE A 160 -4.08 8.65 -21.65
C ILE A 160 -3.66 10.04 -22.13
N GLU A 161 -3.90 10.40 -23.40
CA GLU A 161 -3.56 11.72 -23.92
C GLU A 161 -4.42 12.83 -23.24
N GLU A 162 -5.73 12.58 -23.03
CA GLU A 162 -6.59 13.50 -22.27
C GLU A 162 -6.05 13.72 -20.85
N LEU A 163 -5.62 12.66 -20.16
CA LEU A 163 -5.00 12.77 -18.83
C LEU A 163 -3.67 13.52 -18.90
N ALA A 164 -2.85 13.26 -19.91
CA ALA A 164 -1.56 13.88 -20.08
C ALA A 164 -1.69 15.40 -20.28
N GLU A 165 -2.71 15.86 -21.03
CA GLU A 165 -2.99 17.28 -21.22
C GLU A 165 -3.37 17.97 -19.89
N LYS A 166 -4.26 17.35 -19.11
CA LYS A 166 -4.63 17.84 -17.78
C LYS A 166 -3.41 17.92 -16.85
N ILE A 167 -2.53 16.89 -16.89
CA ILE A 167 -1.29 16.84 -16.11
C ILE A 167 -0.34 17.97 -16.53
N ARG A 168 -0.19 18.26 -17.83
CA ARG A 168 0.67 19.36 -18.32
C ARG A 168 0.23 20.71 -17.74
N VAL A 169 -1.08 20.97 -17.76
CA VAL A 169 -1.66 22.21 -17.20
C VAL A 169 -1.35 22.33 -15.70
N MET A 170 -1.62 21.29 -14.93
CA MET A 170 -1.37 21.28 -13.48
C MET A 170 0.13 21.35 -13.15
N LYS A 171 0.97 20.66 -13.92
CA LYS A 171 2.42 20.66 -13.76
C LYS A 171 3.03 22.03 -14.01
N ALA A 172 2.50 22.82 -14.95
CA ALA A 172 2.94 24.18 -15.24
C ALA A 172 2.78 25.12 -14.03
N GLN A 173 1.89 24.80 -13.08
CA GLN A 173 1.73 25.53 -11.81
C GLN A 173 2.79 25.15 -10.76
N GLY A 174 3.72 24.23 -11.06
CA GLY A 174 4.79 23.82 -10.14
C GLY A 174 4.39 22.71 -9.14
N THR A 175 3.18 22.16 -9.22
CA THR A 175 2.70 21.12 -8.30
C THR A 175 3.37 19.77 -8.58
N HIS A 176 3.71 19.04 -7.52
CA HIS A 176 4.11 17.64 -7.61
C HIS A 176 2.88 16.76 -7.78
N LEU A 177 2.83 16.01 -8.86
CA LEU A 177 1.69 15.15 -9.21
C LEU A 177 2.02 13.66 -9.03
N CYS A 178 1.00 12.89 -8.69
CA CYS A 178 1.02 11.44 -8.66
C CYS A 178 -0.28 10.91 -9.26
N CYS A 179 -0.21 9.94 -10.16
CA CYS A 179 -1.38 9.33 -10.79
C CYS A 179 -1.43 7.84 -10.51
N SER A 180 -2.62 7.33 -10.19
CA SER A 180 -2.92 5.91 -10.06
C SER A 180 -3.84 5.50 -11.20
N ILE A 181 -3.26 4.90 -12.25
CA ILE A 181 -3.93 4.64 -13.54
C ILE A 181 -4.01 3.16 -13.92
N GLY A 182 -3.84 2.23 -12.98
CA GLY A 182 -3.88 0.79 -13.28
C GLY A 182 -2.66 0.32 -14.05
N PHE A 183 -2.88 -0.49 -15.09
CA PHE A 183 -1.82 -0.99 -15.98
C PHE A 183 -1.67 -0.08 -17.20
N LEU A 184 -0.42 0.19 -17.56
CA LEU A 184 -0.01 0.85 -18.80
C LEU A 184 0.27 -0.19 -19.88
#